data_0ee8ca9723feeb60bdb7a961bb2b8276
#
_entry.id   0ee8ca9723feeb60bdb7a961bb2b8276
#
_cell.length_a   1.000
_cell.length_b   1.000
_cell.length_c   1.000
_cell.angle_alpha   90.00
_cell.angle_beta   90.00
_cell.angle_gamma   90.00
#
_symmetry.space_group_name_H-M   'P 1'
#
loop_
_entity.id
_entity.type
_entity.pdbx_description
1 polymer ?
#
loop_
_entity_poly.entity_id
_entity_poly.type
_entity_poly.pdbx_seq_one_letter_code
_entity_poly.pdbx_strand_id
1 'polypeptide(L)'
;MTYGHYNLTYFHYKGWFLSKLITNFAKLNSLTTEMKLIVVTTPTFFVEEDKIITALFEEGLDILHLRKPETPAMYSERLLTLIPEKYHKRIVTHEHFYLKEEFNLMGIHLNARNPKEPHDYSGHISCSCHSVEEVKNKKHFYDYVFMSPIYDSISKEGYNSPYTAEELRQAGKDKIIDGKVMALGGITPENILEVKDFGFGGAVVLGDLWGKFDACSDRDYLAVIEHFKKLKKMAD
;
A
#
# COMPACT_ATOMS: atom_id res chain seq x y z
N MET A 1 57.66 -14.18 -38.72
CA MET A 1 57.21 -13.11 -37.79
C MET A 1 55.72 -13.00 -37.91
N THR A 2 54.97 -13.64 -37.02
CA THR A 2 53.51 -13.54 -36.93
C THR A 2 53.13 -13.51 -35.46
N TYR A 3 52.98 -12.27 -34.97
CA TYR A 3 52.35 -12.03 -33.68
C TYR A 3 51.22 -11.01 -33.95
N GLY A 4 49.97 -11.36 -33.54
CA GLY A 4 48.96 -10.33 -33.44
C GLY A 4 47.52 -10.68 -33.81
N HIS A 5 46.97 -11.86 -33.46
CA HIS A 5 45.53 -12.09 -33.67
C HIS A 5 44.74 -12.64 -32.47
N TYR A 6 45.31 -12.75 -31.29
CA TYR A 6 44.60 -13.35 -30.14
C TYR A 6 43.97 -12.35 -29.15
N ASN A 7 44.17 -11.06 -29.28
CA ASN A 7 43.76 -10.07 -28.24
C ASN A 7 42.38 -9.43 -28.49
N LEU A 8 41.79 -9.45 -29.70
CA LEU A 8 40.51 -8.78 -29.97
C LEU A 8 39.30 -9.64 -29.57
N THR A 9 39.40 -10.94 -29.66
CA THR A 9 38.28 -11.86 -29.31
C THR A 9 38.07 -11.95 -27.78
N TYR A 10 39.12 -11.82 -26.99
CA TYR A 10 39.04 -11.90 -25.52
C TYR A 10 38.38 -10.65 -24.91
N PHE A 11 38.54 -9.47 -25.49
CA PHE A 11 37.88 -8.21 -25.06
C PHE A 11 36.40 -8.19 -25.46
N HIS A 12 36.04 -8.77 -26.58
CA HIS A 12 34.63 -8.87 -26.99
C HIS A 12 33.83 -9.84 -26.10
N TYR A 13 34.41 -10.95 -25.68
CA TYR A 13 33.78 -11.91 -24.78
C TYR A 13 33.54 -11.34 -23.36
N LYS A 14 34.49 -10.62 -22.81
CA LYS A 14 34.35 -9.95 -21.51
C LYS A 14 33.26 -8.83 -21.54
N GLY A 15 33.23 -8.02 -22.59
CA GLY A 15 32.24 -6.98 -22.76
C GLY A 15 30.81 -7.54 -22.89
N TRP A 16 30.63 -8.63 -23.64
CA TRP A 16 29.34 -9.30 -23.78
C TRP A 16 28.89 -9.99 -22.48
N PHE A 17 29.80 -10.61 -21.73
CA PHE A 17 29.50 -11.23 -20.44
C PHE A 17 29.14 -10.20 -19.38
N LEU A 18 29.84 -9.07 -19.30
CA LEU A 18 29.50 -7.95 -18.40
C LEU A 18 28.14 -7.32 -18.76
N SER A 19 27.87 -7.09 -20.05
CA SER A 19 26.61 -6.51 -20.48
C SER A 19 25.44 -7.44 -20.14
N LYS A 20 25.59 -8.76 -20.31
CA LYS A 20 24.60 -9.76 -19.95
C LYS A 20 24.40 -9.90 -18.44
N LEU A 21 25.47 -9.76 -17.64
CA LEU A 21 25.40 -9.68 -16.19
C LEU A 21 24.66 -8.40 -15.73
N ILE A 22 24.99 -7.25 -16.30
CA ILE A 22 24.33 -5.97 -16.01
C ILE A 22 22.85 -6.01 -16.42
N THR A 23 22.55 -6.59 -17.58
CA THR A 23 21.15 -6.75 -18.06
C THR A 23 20.38 -7.74 -17.19
N ASN A 24 20.99 -8.83 -16.73
CA ASN A 24 20.38 -9.76 -15.78
C ASN A 24 20.25 -9.16 -14.37
N PHE A 25 21.20 -8.36 -13.90
CA PHE A 25 21.09 -7.61 -12.64
C PHE A 25 20.00 -6.53 -12.72
N ALA A 26 19.91 -5.80 -13.84
CA ALA A 26 18.83 -4.83 -14.08
C ALA A 26 17.45 -5.54 -14.18
N LYS A 27 17.42 -6.74 -14.78
CA LYS A 27 16.20 -7.56 -14.87
C LYS A 27 15.84 -8.22 -13.54
N LEU A 28 16.82 -8.55 -12.69
CA LEU A 28 16.61 -9.01 -11.32
C LEU A 28 16.11 -7.88 -10.41
N ASN A 29 16.67 -6.66 -10.56
CA ASN A 29 16.21 -5.48 -9.84
C ASN A 29 14.85 -4.95 -10.36
N SER A 30 14.47 -5.21 -11.62
CA SER A 30 13.12 -4.91 -12.14
C SER A 30 12.07 -5.94 -11.72
N LEU A 31 12.45 -7.03 -11.07
CA LEU A 31 11.56 -8.04 -10.50
C LEU A 31 11.24 -7.81 -9.01
N THR A 32 11.88 -6.85 -8.35
CA THR A 32 11.37 -6.32 -7.10
C THR A 32 10.26 -5.33 -7.45
N THR A 33 9.04 -5.81 -7.59
CA THR A 33 7.87 -4.95 -7.55
C THR A 33 7.96 -4.12 -6.27
N GLU A 34 8.11 -2.81 -6.41
CA GLU A 34 8.06 -1.88 -5.28
C GLU A 34 6.77 -2.15 -4.51
N MET A 35 6.90 -2.40 -3.21
CA MET A 35 5.77 -2.68 -2.35
C MET A 35 5.02 -1.37 -2.10
N LYS A 36 3.72 -1.30 -2.44
CA LYS A 36 2.93 -0.09 -2.23
C LYS A 36 2.77 0.20 -0.74
N LEU A 37 2.99 1.44 -0.35
CA LEU A 37 2.65 1.92 0.98
C LEU A 37 1.30 2.65 0.94
N ILE A 38 0.32 2.10 1.65
CA ILE A 38 -1.06 2.58 1.69
C ILE A 38 -1.37 3.10 3.09
N VAL A 39 -2.00 4.26 3.18
CA VAL A 39 -2.48 4.82 4.45
C VAL A 39 -4.00 4.80 4.47
N VAL A 40 -4.59 4.32 5.57
CA VAL A 40 -6.02 4.48 5.86
C VAL A 40 -6.17 5.66 6.83
N THR A 41 -7.12 6.56 6.58
CA THR A 41 -7.39 7.69 7.48
C THR A 41 -7.92 7.22 8.84
N THR A 42 -7.77 8.04 9.87
CA THR A 42 -8.48 7.86 11.14
C THR A 42 -9.99 7.82 10.94
N PRO A 43 -10.77 7.15 11.81
CA PRO A 43 -12.22 7.10 11.67
C PRO A 43 -12.91 8.46 11.87
N THR A 44 -12.27 9.39 12.60
CA THR A 44 -12.78 10.73 12.90
C THR A 44 -11.99 11.79 12.16
N PHE A 45 -12.64 12.92 11.84
CA PHE A 45 -11.96 14.09 11.29
C PHE A 45 -11.26 14.87 12.41
N PHE A 46 -10.16 15.52 12.06
CA PHE A 46 -9.45 16.44 12.95
C PHE A 46 -8.91 17.65 12.18
N VAL A 47 -8.55 18.69 12.90
CA VAL A 47 -8.03 19.93 12.31
C VAL A 47 -6.69 19.67 11.62
N GLU A 48 -6.48 20.22 10.42
CA GLU A 48 -5.27 20.07 9.60
C GLU A 48 -5.01 18.67 9.04
N GLU A 49 -6.00 17.77 9.07
CA GLU A 49 -5.87 16.44 8.46
C GLU A 49 -5.51 16.53 6.96
N ASP A 50 -6.06 17.50 6.25
CA ASP A 50 -5.75 17.79 4.83
C ASP A 50 -4.28 18.13 4.62
N LYS A 51 -3.66 18.89 5.52
CA LYS A 51 -2.25 19.27 5.45
C LYS A 51 -1.34 18.06 5.68
N ILE A 52 -1.67 17.23 6.67
CA ILE A 52 -0.91 16.00 6.95
C ILE A 52 -1.02 15.05 5.75
N ILE A 53 -2.22 14.79 5.23
CA ILE A 53 -2.43 13.94 4.06
C ILE A 53 -1.64 14.47 2.85
N THR A 54 -1.67 15.79 2.63
CA THR A 54 -0.92 16.41 1.54
C THR A 54 0.58 16.17 1.69
N ALA A 55 1.13 16.37 2.90
CA ALA A 55 2.53 16.12 3.19
C ALA A 55 2.91 14.64 3.02
N LEU A 56 2.05 13.69 3.42
CA LEU A 56 2.26 12.26 3.15
C LEU A 56 2.37 11.96 1.64
N PHE A 57 1.53 12.58 0.82
CA PHE A 57 1.62 12.43 -0.63
C PHE A 57 2.91 13.04 -1.20
N GLU A 58 3.39 14.15 -0.67
CA GLU A 58 4.66 14.79 -1.05
C GLU A 58 5.85 13.91 -0.69
N GLU A 59 5.76 13.16 0.41
CA GLU A 59 6.78 12.20 0.85
C GLU A 59 6.61 10.80 0.22
N GLY A 60 5.77 10.66 -0.82
CA GLY A 60 5.69 9.44 -1.62
C GLY A 60 4.61 8.44 -1.22
N LEU A 61 3.57 8.84 -0.47
CA LEU A 61 2.41 7.98 -0.22
C LEU A 61 1.83 7.47 -1.54
N ASP A 62 1.69 6.15 -1.72
CA ASP A 62 1.19 5.58 -2.96
C ASP A 62 -0.32 5.73 -3.09
N ILE A 63 -1.07 5.33 -2.08
CA ILE A 63 -2.55 5.36 -2.08
C ILE A 63 -3.04 5.76 -0.69
N LEU A 64 -4.04 6.65 -0.66
CA LEU A 64 -4.81 6.95 0.55
C LEU A 64 -6.17 6.25 0.50
N HIS A 65 -6.56 5.56 1.56
CA HIS A 65 -7.92 5.08 1.77
C HIS A 65 -8.66 6.03 2.71
N LEU A 66 -9.59 6.79 2.13
CA LEU A 66 -10.48 7.68 2.89
C LEU A 66 -11.57 6.83 3.54
N ARG A 67 -11.45 6.62 4.85
CA ARG A 67 -12.37 5.82 5.66
C ARG A 67 -12.87 6.64 6.84
N LYS A 68 -14.14 7.06 6.76
CA LYS A 68 -14.82 7.92 7.75
C LYS A 68 -16.20 7.34 8.06
N PRO A 69 -16.26 6.19 8.76
CA PRO A 69 -17.51 5.52 9.03
C PRO A 69 -18.46 6.40 9.85
N GLU A 70 -19.76 6.29 9.58
CA GLU A 70 -20.83 6.94 10.35
C GLU A 70 -20.76 8.47 10.37
N THR A 71 -20.07 9.08 9.40
CA THR A 71 -19.98 10.54 9.29
C THR A 71 -20.76 11.05 8.08
N PRO A 72 -21.39 12.25 8.18
CA PRO A 72 -22.03 12.87 7.03
C PRO A 72 -21.05 13.14 5.89
N ALA A 73 -21.50 12.97 4.65
CA ALA A 73 -20.68 13.11 3.44
C ALA A 73 -20.01 14.48 3.32
N MET A 74 -20.66 15.54 3.74
CA MET A 74 -20.14 16.92 3.67
C MET A 74 -18.76 17.11 4.30
N TYR A 75 -18.39 16.29 5.31
CA TYR A 75 -17.06 16.36 5.91
C TYR A 75 -16.00 15.72 5.00
N SER A 76 -16.34 14.62 4.34
CA SER A 76 -15.45 14.01 3.34
C SER A 76 -15.30 14.92 2.11
N GLU A 77 -16.37 15.54 1.63
CA GLU A 77 -16.35 16.54 0.56
C GLU A 77 -15.42 17.71 0.91
N ARG A 78 -15.58 18.26 2.14
CA ARG A 78 -14.72 19.33 2.60
C ARG A 78 -13.25 18.93 2.67
N LEU A 79 -12.94 17.74 3.21
CA LEU A 79 -11.58 17.23 3.27
C LEU A 79 -10.99 17.09 1.85
N LEU A 80 -11.73 16.49 0.92
CA LEU A 80 -11.28 16.33 -0.46
C LEU A 80 -11.07 17.66 -1.18
N THR A 81 -11.92 18.66 -0.91
CA THR A 81 -11.76 20.04 -1.47
C THR A 81 -10.45 20.69 -0.98
N LEU A 82 -9.97 20.36 0.22
CA LEU A 82 -8.74 20.91 0.79
C LEU A 82 -7.47 20.17 0.32
N ILE A 83 -7.60 18.91 -0.07
CA ILE A 83 -6.48 18.12 -0.63
C ILE A 83 -6.27 18.52 -2.10
N PRO A 84 -5.03 18.84 -2.54
CA PRO A 84 -4.76 19.19 -3.93
C PRO A 84 -5.24 18.14 -4.94
N GLU A 85 -5.94 18.57 -5.99
CA GLU A 85 -6.57 17.72 -7.02
C GLU A 85 -5.59 16.71 -7.66
N LYS A 86 -4.32 17.09 -7.80
CA LYS A 86 -3.26 16.23 -8.33
C LYS A 86 -3.12 14.89 -7.59
N TYR A 87 -3.63 14.79 -6.33
CA TYR A 87 -3.59 13.57 -5.52
C TYR A 87 -4.89 12.76 -5.57
N HIS A 88 -5.99 13.31 -6.08
CA HIS A 88 -7.30 12.65 -6.07
C HIS A 88 -7.29 11.28 -6.75
N LYS A 89 -6.54 11.12 -7.84
CA LYS A 89 -6.34 9.81 -8.52
C LYS A 89 -5.55 8.78 -7.70
N ARG A 90 -5.14 9.12 -6.49
CA ARG A 90 -4.47 8.24 -5.53
C ARG A 90 -5.30 8.04 -4.27
N ILE A 91 -6.58 8.44 -4.27
CA ILE A 91 -7.51 8.32 -3.15
C ILE A 91 -8.60 7.30 -3.49
N VAL A 92 -8.85 6.36 -2.57
CA VAL A 92 -9.93 5.36 -2.61
C VAL A 92 -10.89 5.63 -1.47
N THR A 93 -12.20 5.74 -1.73
CA THR A 93 -13.20 5.98 -0.69
C THR A 93 -13.87 4.71 -0.21
N HIS A 94 -14.15 4.62 1.11
CA HIS A 94 -14.85 3.50 1.75
C HIS A 94 -16.33 3.75 1.96
N GLU A 95 -16.73 4.99 2.00
CA GLU A 95 -18.09 5.48 2.19
C GLU A 95 -18.43 6.48 1.08
N HIS A 96 -19.75 6.79 0.90
CA HIS A 96 -20.19 7.85 -0.02
C HIS A 96 -19.58 7.69 -1.43
N PHE A 97 -19.78 6.54 -2.06
CA PHE A 97 -19.13 6.14 -3.31
C PHE A 97 -19.29 7.11 -4.49
N TYR A 98 -20.31 7.99 -4.48
CA TYR A 98 -20.47 9.05 -5.46
C TYR A 98 -19.31 10.06 -5.48
N LEU A 99 -18.57 10.18 -4.36
CA LEU A 99 -17.39 11.05 -4.26
C LEU A 99 -16.30 10.67 -5.27
N LYS A 100 -16.26 9.39 -5.68
CA LYS A 100 -15.33 8.92 -6.71
C LYS A 100 -15.51 9.68 -8.02
N GLU A 101 -16.74 9.88 -8.45
CA GLU A 101 -17.03 10.63 -9.69
C GLU A 101 -16.88 12.14 -9.47
N GLU A 102 -17.42 12.66 -8.37
CA GLU A 102 -17.43 14.11 -8.10
C GLU A 102 -16.02 14.68 -7.93
N PHE A 103 -15.12 13.98 -7.27
CA PHE A 103 -13.73 14.39 -7.03
C PHE A 103 -12.73 13.66 -7.92
N ASN A 104 -13.17 12.88 -8.91
CA ASN A 104 -12.30 12.14 -9.81
C ASN A 104 -11.29 11.26 -9.05
N LEU A 105 -11.75 10.57 -8.00
CA LEU A 105 -10.90 9.72 -7.18
C LEU A 105 -10.42 8.47 -7.94
N MET A 106 -9.48 7.72 -7.37
CA MET A 106 -8.99 6.45 -7.91
C MET A 106 -10.13 5.42 -8.00
N GLY A 107 -10.89 5.24 -6.91
CA GLY A 107 -11.91 4.21 -6.86
C GLY A 107 -12.61 4.09 -5.51
N ILE A 108 -13.20 2.91 -5.29
CA ILE A 108 -13.96 2.57 -4.10
C ILE A 108 -13.40 1.33 -3.41
N HIS A 109 -13.66 1.20 -2.11
CA HIS A 109 -13.30 0.03 -1.32
C HIS A 109 -14.52 -0.61 -0.66
N LEU A 110 -14.80 -1.86 -1.04
CA LEU A 110 -15.92 -2.63 -0.50
C LEU A 110 -15.53 -3.28 0.84
N ASN A 111 -16.46 -3.25 1.77
CA ASN A 111 -16.29 -3.81 3.12
C ASN A 111 -17.64 -4.29 3.69
N ALA A 112 -17.66 -4.81 4.92
CA ALA A 112 -18.88 -5.34 5.50
C ALA A 112 -20.03 -4.32 5.62
N ARG A 113 -19.73 -3.01 5.75
CA ARG A 113 -20.76 -1.94 5.78
C ARG A 113 -21.27 -1.57 4.39
N ASN A 114 -20.38 -1.61 3.41
CA ASN A 114 -20.64 -1.26 2.01
C ASN A 114 -20.18 -2.43 1.12
N PRO A 115 -20.96 -3.54 1.08
CA PRO A 115 -20.51 -4.78 0.44
C PRO A 115 -20.69 -4.83 -1.07
N LYS A 116 -21.36 -3.84 -1.67
CA LYS A 116 -21.69 -3.81 -3.10
C LYS A 116 -21.32 -2.46 -3.71
N GLU A 117 -20.84 -2.53 -4.93
CA GLU A 117 -20.64 -1.35 -5.77
C GLU A 117 -21.98 -0.73 -6.21
N PRO A 118 -21.99 0.57 -6.52
CA PRO A 118 -23.14 1.22 -7.15
C PRO A 118 -23.51 0.56 -8.48
N HIS A 119 -24.80 0.65 -8.86
CA HIS A 119 -25.26 0.20 -10.17
C HIS A 119 -24.48 0.90 -11.28
N ASP A 120 -24.09 0.17 -12.33
CA ASP A 120 -23.30 0.65 -13.47
C ASP A 120 -21.93 1.27 -13.11
N TYR A 121 -21.39 0.92 -11.93
CA TYR A 121 -20.05 1.39 -11.55
C TYR A 121 -18.98 0.85 -12.50
N SER A 122 -18.14 1.75 -12.98
CA SER A 122 -16.92 1.41 -13.71
C SER A 122 -15.73 2.12 -13.11
N GLY A 123 -14.67 1.40 -12.84
CA GLY A 123 -13.48 1.97 -12.24
C GLY A 123 -12.80 1.02 -11.27
N HIS A 124 -11.82 1.53 -10.55
CA HIS A 124 -11.05 0.76 -9.59
C HIS A 124 -11.90 0.33 -8.39
N ILE A 125 -11.90 -0.96 -8.11
CA ILE A 125 -12.57 -1.56 -6.95
C ILE A 125 -11.57 -2.40 -6.15
N SER A 126 -11.51 -2.15 -4.86
CA SER A 126 -10.81 -3.00 -3.90
C SER A 126 -11.76 -3.51 -2.82
N CYS A 127 -11.40 -4.56 -2.09
CA CYS A 127 -12.23 -5.05 -0.99
C CYS A 127 -11.41 -5.59 0.18
N SER A 128 -12.06 -5.70 1.35
CA SER A 128 -11.51 -6.35 2.54
C SER A 128 -11.72 -7.86 2.49
N CYS A 129 -10.68 -8.62 2.87
CA CYS A 129 -10.71 -10.06 3.12
C CYS A 129 -10.14 -10.34 4.52
N HIS A 130 -10.69 -11.34 5.19
CA HIS A 130 -10.33 -11.68 6.57
C HIS A 130 -9.81 -13.11 6.72
N SER A 131 -9.59 -13.81 5.60
CA SER A 131 -8.99 -15.13 5.58
C SER A 131 -8.25 -15.39 4.26
N VAL A 132 -7.30 -16.33 4.29
CA VAL A 132 -6.59 -16.81 3.08
C VAL A 132 -7.60 -17.38 2.06
N GLU A 133 -8.63 -18.05 2.53
CA GLU A 133 -9.69 -18.60 1.67
C GLU A 133 -10.51 -17.48 0.99
N GLU A 134 -10.84 -16.41 1.72
CA GLU A 134 -11.49 -15.24 1.09
C GLU A 134 -10.62 -14.58 0.03
N VAL A 135 -9.32 -14.42 0.29
CA VAL A 135 -8.37 -13.89 -0.69
C VAL A 135 -8.35 -14.76 -1.94
N LYS A 136 -8.22 -16.08 -1.78
CA LYS A 136 -8.21 -17.04 -2.89
C LYS A 136 -9.45 -16.92 -3.76
N ASN A 137 -10.62 -16.77 -3.13
CA ASN A 137 -11.91 -16.75 -3.83
C ASN A 137 -12.23 -15.38 -4.44
N LYS A 138 -11.75 -14.27 -3.85
CA LYS A 138 -12.18 -12.92 -4.21
C LYS A 138 -11.18 -12.12 -5.03
N LYS A 139 -9.85 -12.26 -4.84
CA LYS A 139 -8.85 -11.35 -5.42
C LYS A 139 -8.91 -11.20 -6.95
N HIS A 140 -9.48 -12.18 -7.65
CA HIS A 140 -9.57 -12.17 -9.11
C HIS A 140 -10.62 -11.18 -9.64
N PHE A 141 -11.57 -10.80 -8.80
CA PHE A 141 -12.68 -9.89 -9.15
C PHE A 141 -12.36 -8.43 -8.86
N TYR A 142 -11.23 -8.14 -8.20
CA TYR A 142 -10.86 -6.82 -7.73
C TYR A 142 -9.47 -6.40 -8.24
N ASP A 143 -9.21 -5.11 -8.27
CA ASP A 143 -7.89 -4.59 -8.62
C ASP A 143 -6.85 -4.98 -7.57
N TYR A 144 -7.22 -4.90 -6.30
CA TYR A 144 -6.52 -5.53 -5.18
C TYR A 144 -7.46 -5.82 -4.00
N VAL A 145 -6.99 -6.59 -3.05
CA VAL A 145 -7.71 -6.89 -1.81
C VAL A 145 -6.83 -6.58 -0.60
N PHE A 146 -7.46 -6.15 0.51
CA PHE A 146 -6.81 -6.12 1.81
C PHE A 146 -6.97 -7.47 2.48
N MET A 147 -5.91 -8.00 3.08
CA MET A 147 -5.94 -9.15 3.96
C MET A 147 -5.63 -8.70 5.39
N SER A 148 -6.52 -8.97 6.33
CA SER A 148 -6.40 -8.48 7.71
C SER A 148 -7.06 -9.41 8.75
N PRO A 149 -6.51 -9.46 9.99
CA PRO A 149 -5.26 -8.84 10.43
C PRO A 149 -4.03 -9.72 10.11
N ILE A 150 -2.90 -9.13 9.70
CA ILE A 150 -1.66 -9.88 9.43
C ILE A 150 -0.83 -10.05 10.71
N TYR A 151 -0.77 -9.02 11.55
CA TYR A 151 -0.19 -9.05 12.89
C TYR A 151 -1.23 -8.59 13.90
N ASP A 152 -0.93 -8.77 15.18
CA ASP A 152 -1.77 -8.31 16.28
C ASP A 152 -2.05 -6.81 16.15
N SER A 153 -3.27 -6.41 16.45
CA SER A 153 -3.67 -5.02 16.31
C SER A 153 -2.96 -4.13 17.33
N ILE A 154 -2.35 -3.04 16.86
CA ILE A 154 -1.76 -2.00 17.70
C ILE A 154 -2.83 -1.13 18.35
N SER A 155 -3.98 -0.95 17.70
CA SER A 155 -5.02 -0.01 18.12
C SER A 155 -6.27 -0.65 18.73
N LYS A 156 -6.38 -2.00 18.72
CA LYS A 156 -7.54 -2.74 19.25
C LYS A 156 -7.09 -3.90 20.09
N GLU A 157 -7.34 -3.86 21.38
CA GLU A 157 -7.09 -5.00 22.28
C GLU A 157 -7.92 -6.24 21.86
N GLY A 158 -7.28 -7.41 21.92
CA GLY A 158 -7.93 -8.69 21.61
C GLY A 158 -8.07 -9.02 20.13
N TYR A 159 -7.55 -8.18 19.24
CA TYR A 159 -7.52 -8.45 17.80
C TYR A 159 -6.15 -9.05 17.41
N ASN A 160 -6.01 -10.35 17.65
CA ASN A 160 -4.80 -11.08 17.35
C ASN A 160 -4.80 -11.59 15.91
N SER A 161 -3.62 -11.70 15.32
CA SER A 161 -3.46 -12.35 14.02
C SER A 161 -3.81 -13.84 14.15
N PRO A 162 -4.63 -14.37 13.23
CA PRO A 162 -4.89 -15.80 13.18
C PRO A 162 -3.79 -16.59 12.48
N TYR A 163 -2.72 -15.92 11.98
CA TYR A 163 -1.72 -16.51 11.09
C TYR A 163 -0.34 -16.59 11.75
N THR A 164 0.34 -17.69 11.48
CA THR A 164 1.78 -17.82 11.71
C THR A 164 2.56 -17.31 10.50
N ALA A 165 3.81 -16.92 10.68
CA ALA A 165 4.71 -16.52 9.60
C ALA A 165 4.88 -17.62 8.54
N GLU A 166 4.86 -18.90 8.94
CA GLU A 166 4.98 -20.01 8.01
C GLU A 166 3.73 -20.17 7.12
N GLU A 167 2.52 -20.00 7.69
CA GLU A 167 1.28 -20.02 6.91
C GLU A 167 1.24 -18.89 5.88
N LEU A 168 1.66 -17.67 6.24
CA LEU A 168 1.75 -16.56 5.30
C LEU A 168 2.79 -16.81 4.20
N ARG A 169 3.94 -17.36 4.57
CA ARG A 169 5.01 -17.72 3.62
C ARG A 169 4.55 -18.81 2.65
N GLN A 170 3.79 -19.78 3.14
CA GLN A 170 3.23 -20.84 2.29
C GLN A 170 2.17 -20.26 1.34
N ALA A 171 1.28 -19.40 1.81
CA ALA A 171 0.28 -18.71 0.98
C ALA A 171 0.93 -17.86 -0.13
N GLY A 172 2.11 -17.28 0.13
CA GLY A 172 2.92 -16.60 -0.90
C GLY A 172 3.48 -17.57 -1.94
N LYS A 173 4.05 -18.71 -1.52
CA LYS A 173 4.53 -19.76 -2.43
C LYS A 173 3.41 -20.30 -3.32
N ASP A 174 2.22 -20.47 -2.77
CA ASP A 174 1.02 -20.95 -3.46
C ASP A 174 0.36 -19.88 -4.34
N LYS A 175 0.94 -18.66 -4.41
CA LYS A 175 0.41 -17.52 -5.16
C LYS A 175 -1.01 -17.08 -4.74
N ILE A 176 -1.41 -17.41 -3.52
CA ILE A 176 -2.62 -16.85 -2.91
C ILE A 176 -2.32 -15.41 -2.48
N ILE A 177 -1.20 -15.18 -1.80
CA ILE A 177 -0.62 -13.86 -1.57
C ILE A 177 0.25 -13.53 -2.77
N ASP A 178 0.00 -12.38 -3.39
CA ASP A 178 0.75 -11.85 -4.54
C ASP A 178 0.62 -10.31 -4.64
N GLY A 179 1.05 -9.71 -5.74
CA GLY A 179 1.00 -8.26 -5.99
C GLY A 179 -0.39 -7.62 -5.90
N LYS A 180 -1.47 -8.40 -5.85
CA LYS A 180 -2.85 -7.92 -5.65
C LYS A 180 -3.33 -8.00 -4.19
N VAL A 181 -2.53 -8.49 -3.28
CA VAL A 181 -2.91 -8.64 -1.86
C VAL A 181 -2.12 -7.67 -1.02
N MET A 182 -2.82 -6.79 -0.29
CA MET A 182 -2.24 -5.77 0.57
C MET A 182 -2.38 -6.19 2.03
N ALA A 183 -1.28 -6.19 2.77
CA ALA A 183 -1.23 -6.58 4.18
C ALA A 183 -1.78 -5.45 5.06
N LEU A 184 -2.78 -5.72 5.87
CA LEU A 184 -3.34 -4.77 6.85
C LEU A 184 -3.37 -5.38 8.24
N GLY A 185 -3.04 -4.58 9.25
CA GLY A 185 -3.10 -4.94 10.68
C GLY A 185 -1.72 -5.18 11.28
N GLY A 186 -1.38 -4.37 12.28
CA GLY A 186 -0.14 -4.45 13.05
C GLY A 186 1.15 -4.15 12.26
N ILE A 187 1.05 -3.49 11.11
CA ILE A 187 2.21 -3.14 10.28
C ILE A 187 2.99 -2.00 10.93
N THR A 188 4.29 -2.21 11.09
CA THR A 188 5.25 -1.26 11.69
C THR A 188 6.57 -1.28 10.89
N PRO A 189 7.50 -0.33 11.12
CA PRO A 189 8.82 -0.38 10.50
C PRO A 189 9.59 -1.68 10.79
N GLU A 190 9.35 -2.32 11.93
CA GLU A 190 10.08 -3.52 12.36
C GLU A 190 9.66 -4.78 11.57
N ASN A 191 8.41 -4.82 11.06
CA ASN A 191 7.87 -6.02 10.40
C ASN A 191 7.54 -5.83 8.90
N ILE A 192 7.61 -4.61 8.37
CA ILE A 192 7.23 -4.31 6.98
C ILE A 192 8.09 -5.08 5.94
N LEU A 193 9.35 -5.36 6.24
CA LEU A 193 10.23 -6.16 5.38
C LEU A 193 9.77 -7.62 5.32
N GLU A 194 9.28 -8.17 6.42
CA GLU A 194 8.72 -9.53 6.46
C GLU A 194 7.45 -9.63 5.60
N VAL A 195 6.62 -8.57 5.57
CA VAL A 195 5.45 -8.45 4.68
C VAL A 195 5.87 -8.56 3.21
N LYS A 196 6.97 -7.90 2.84
CA LYS A 196 7.57 -7.99 1.49
C LYS A 196 8.03 -9.42 1.18
N ASP A 197 8.67 -10.08 2.13
CA ASP A 197 9.15 -11.46 1.99
C ASP A 197 8.02 -12.49 1.85
N PHE A 198 6.84 -12.23 2.41
CA PHE A 198 5.65 -13.06 2.21
C PHE A 198 5.05 -12.91 0.80
N GLY A 199 5.44 -11.89 0.03
CA GLY A 199 5.00 -11.65 -1.33
C GLY A 199 3.77 -10.75 -1.46
N PHE A 200 3.41 -9.99 -0.42
CA PHE A 200 2.36 -8.98 -0.51
C PHE A 200 2.75 -7.85 -1.48
N GLY A 201 1.76 -7.34 -2.21
CA GLY A 201 1.91 -6.22 -3.14
C GLY A 201 1.95 -4.85 -2.47
N GLY A 202 1.62 -4.78 -1.18
CA GLY A 202 1.64 -3.54 -0.41
C GLY A 202 1.42 -3.74 1.08
N ALA A 203 1.81 -2.73 1.85
CA ALA A 203 1.58 -2.60 3.28
C ALA A 203 0.58 -1.47 3.54
N VAL A 204 -0.41 -1.74 4.39
CA VAL A 204 -1.47 -0.80 4.76
C VAL A 204 -1.28 -0.41 6.22
N VAL A 205 -1.04 0.86 6.46
CA VAL A 205 -0.78 1.40 7.81
C VAL A 205 -1.94 2.27 8.29
N LEU A 206 -2.25 2.17 9.56
CA LEU A 206 -3.28 2.93 10.27
C LEU A 206 -2.82 3.26 11.69
N GLY A 207 -2.91 2.30 12.61
CA GLY A 207 -2.66 2.52 14.04
C GLY A 207 -1.22 2.95 14.35
N ASP A 208 -0.24 2.35 13.70
CA ASP A 208 1.17 2.68 13.89
C ASP A 208 1.50 4.12 13.45
N LEU A 209 0.94 4.58 12.34
CA LEU A 209 1.14 5.94 11.84
C LEU A 209 0.41 6.96 12.68
N TRP A 210 -0.90 6.80 12.85
CA TRP A 210 -1.74 7.78 13.55
C TRP A 210 -1.56 7.78 15.06
N GLY A 211 -1.02 6.69 15.63
CA GLY A 211 -0.60 6.66 17.03
C GLY A 211 0.59 7.57 17.34
N LYS A 212 1.25 8.15 16.34
CA LYS A 212 2.26 9.21 16.49
C LYS A 212 1.67 10.62 16.51
N PHE A 213 0.36 10.75 16.26
CA PHE A 213 -0.34 12.02 16.23
C PHE A 213 -1.03 12.29 17.57
N ASP A 214 -0.70 13.40 18.19
CA ASP A 214 -1.41 13.94 19.37
C ASP A 214 -2.00 15.31 19.00
N ALA A 215 -3.31 15.39 18.88
CA ALA A 215 -4.01 16.62 18.54
C ALA A 215 -3.82 17.77 19.57
N CYS A 216 -3.23 17.47 20.74
CA CYS A 216 -2.94 18.45 21.79
C CYS A 216 -1.54 19.06 21.70
N SER A 217 -0.70 18.62 20.76
CA SER A 217 0.69 19.08 20.60
C SER A 217 0.86 19.86 19.29
N ASP A 218 1.45 21.04 19.34
CA ASP A 218 1.71 21.91 18.18
C ASP A 218 2.76 21.36 17.18
N ARG A 219 3.34 20.19 17.43
CA ARG A 219 4.45 19.62 16.64
C ARG A 219 4.25 18.20 16.15
N ASP A 220 3.17 17.53 16.48
CA ASP A 220 3.04 16.09 16.25
C ASP A 220 2.80 15.68 14.80
N TYR A 221 2.34 16.61 13.94
CA TYR A 221 2.30 16.35 12.51
C TYR A 221 3.70 16.01 11.93
N LEU A 222 4.78 16.63 12.46
CA LEU A 222 6.16 16.31 12.06
C LEU A 222 6.54 14.89 12.46
N ALA A 223 6.11 14.42 13.63
CA ALA A 223 6.36 13.05 14.07
C ALA A 223 5.68 12.02 13.13
N VAL A 224 4.44 12.31 12.70
CA VAL A 224 3.73 11.48 11.71
C VAL A 224 4.50 11.42 10.39
N ILE A 225 4.95 12.57 9.87
CA ILE A 225 5.69 12.64 8.60
C ILE A 225 7.03 11.90 8.69
N GLU A 226 7.80 12.11 9.75
CA GLU A 226 9.09 11.44 9.96
C GLU A 226 8.90 9.92 10.13
N HIS A 227 7.84 9.49 10.80
CA HIS A 227 7.52 8.07 10.91
C HIS A 227 7.11 7.47 9.58
N PHE A 228 6.31 8.18 8.80
CA PHE A 228 5.94 7.77 7.44
C PHE A 228 7.17 7.60 6.54
N LYS A 229 8.13 8.55 6.59
CA LYS A 229 9.40 8.44 5.83
C LYS A 229 10.17 7.17 6.15
N LYS A 230 10.18 6.74 7.43
CA LYS A 230 10.81 5.48 7.82
C LYS A 230 10.11 4.28 7.17
N LEU A 231 8.77 4.24 7.24
CA LEU A 231 7.96 3.19 6.60
C LEU A 231 8.19 3.16 5.09
N LYS A 232 8.16 4.32 4.41
CA LYS A 232 8.35 4.43 2.96
C LYS A 232 9.73 3.94 2.53
N LYS A 233 10.79 4.36 3.22
CA LYS A 233 12.16 3.91 2.97
C LYS A 233 12.34 2.39 3.07
N MET A 234 11.55 1.72 3.90
CA MET A 234 11.60 0.27 4.07
C MET A 234 10.72 -0.47 3.07
N ALA A 235 9.66 0.16 2.57
CA ALA A 235 8.79 -0.38 1.52
C ALA A 235 9.45 -0.35 0.13
N ASP A 236 10.25 0.66 -0.14
CA ASP A 236 11.04 0.80 -1.38
C ASP A 236 12.20 -0.18 -1.42
#